data_701152504c88823c37e478c1994967db
#
_entry.id   701152504c88823c37e478c1994967db
#
_cell.length_a   1.000
_cell.length_b   1.000
_cell.length_c   1.000
_cell.angle_alpha   90.00
_cell.angle_beta   90.00
_cell.angle_gamma   90.00
#
_symmetry.space_group_name_H-M   'P 1'
#
loop_
_entity.id
_entity.type
_entity.pdbx_description
1 polymer ?
#
loop_
_entity_poly.entity_id
_entity_poly.type
_entity_poly.pdbx_seq_one_letter_code
_entity_poly.pdbx_strand_id
1 'polypeptide(L)'
;MRRLSKALIGILVFVSVLSTESAAFAANTEADFKQAYAAADAAEKEAGVLRNQWLPTEAALADARKAAEKHDFDRAVTAAKEAEALAKASIFQATSEKEAWKKLEIR
;
A
#
# COMPACT_ATOMS: atom_id res chain seq x y z
N MET A 1 -11.53 53.68 -15.23
CA MET A 1 -10.98 52.71 -16.17
C MET A 1 -9.72 52.01 -15.66
N ARG A 2 -8.74 52.76 -15.16
CA ARG A 2 -7.48 52.18 -14.70
C ARG A 2 -7.65 51.31 -13.49
N ARG A 3 -8.66 51.60 -12.65
CA ARG A 3 -8.92 50.85 -11.44
C ARG A 3 -9.41 49.43 -11.69
N LEU A 4 -10.09 49.23 -12.78
CA LEU A 4 -10.61 47.91 -13.17
C LEU A 4 -9.48 46.95 -13.53
N SER A 5 -8.43 47.47 -14.16
CA SER A 5 -7.26 46.65 -14.53
C SER A 5 -6.57 46.08 -13.29
N LYS A 6 -6.49 46.87 -12.24
CA LYS A 6 -5.85 46.41 -10.99
C LYS A 6 -6.64 45.29 -10.31
N ALA A 7 -7.94 45.37 -10.38
CA ALA A 7 -8.79 44.35 -9.79
C ALA A 7 -8.65 43.02 -10.52
N LEU A 8 -8.52 43.07 -11.84
CA LEU A 8 -8.31 41.87 -12.65
C LEU A 8 -7.01 41.15 -12.35
N ILE A 9 -5.95 41.92 -12.10
CA ILE A 9 -4.65 41.33 -11.75
C ILE A 9 -4.73 40.58 -10.43
N GLY A 10 -5.47 41.11 -9.46
CA GLY A 10 -5.64 40.45 -8.17
C GLY A 10 -6.33 39.10 -8.30
N ILE A 11 -7.32 39.01 -9.17
CA ILE A 11 -8.05 37.76 -9.38
C ILE A 11 -7.15 36.69 -10.00
N LEU A 12 -6.30 37.07 -10.93
CA LEU A 12 -5.39 36.13 -11.57
C LEU A 12 -4.41 35.51 -10.57
N VAL A 13 -3.91 36.31 -9.62
CA VAL A 13 -3.00 35.82 -8.59
C VAL A 13 -3.69 34.80 -7.70
N PHE A 14 -4.93 35.03 -7.38
CA PHE A 14 -5.70 34.10 -6.55
C PHE A 14 -5.89 32.75 -7.21
N VAL A 15 -6.16 32.73 -8.50
CA VAL A 15 -6.33 31.49 -9.25
C VAL A 15 -5.05 30.66 -9.27
N SER A 16 -3.88 31.31 -9.35
CA SER A 16 -2.61 30.58 -9.35
C SER A 16 -2.35 29.85 -8.04
N VAL A 17 -2.78 30.42 -6.92
CA VAL A 17 -2.62 29.77 -5.62
C VAL A 17 -3.42 28.48 -5.53
N LEU A 18 -4.64 28.47 -6.06
CA LEU A 18 -5.50 27.29 -6.05
C LEU A 18 -4.90 26.15 -6.88
N SER A 19 -4.23 26.47 -8.00
CA SER A 19 -3.61 25.45 -8.83
C SER A 19 -2.49 24.72 -8.10
N THR A 20 -1.82 25.39 -7.19
CA THR A 20 -0.68 24.79 -6.48
C THR A 20 -1.14 23.74 -5.48
N GLU A 21 -2.30 23.90 -4.90
CA GLU A 21 -2.80 22.95 -3.90
C GLU A 21 -3.09 21.59 -4.49
N SER A 22 -3.56 21.53 -5.72
CA SER A 22 -3.87 20.24 -6.34
C SER A 22 -2.64 19.39 -6.61
N ALA A 23 -1.45 19.97 -6.60
CA ALA A 23 -0.20 19.23 -6.77
C ALA A 23 0.29 18.56 -5.50
N ALA A 24 -0.38 18.79 -4.36
CA ALA A 24 0.05 18.24 -3.07
C ALA A 24 -0.19 16.73 -2.94
N PHE A 25 -1.06 16.15 -3.76
CA PHE A 25 -1.33 14.71 -3.73
C PHE A 25 -0.41 14.00 -4.70
N ALA A 26 0.78 13.68 -4.22
CA ALA A 26 1.74 12.95 -5.02
C ALA A 26 1.36 11.48 -5.11
N ALA A 27 1.47 10.92 -6.31
CA ALA A 27 1.31 9.49 -6.52
C ALA A 27 2.47 8.73 -5.88
N ASN A 28 2.27 7.46 -5.58
CA ASN A 28 3.33 6.60 -5.10
C ASN A 28 4.44 6.46 -6.15
N THR A 29 5.66 6.33 -5.68
CA THR A 29 6.85 6.17 -6.52
C THR A 29 7.29 4.71 -6.57
N GLU A 30 8.25 4.43 -7.45
CA GLU A 30 8.88 3.12 -7.49
C GLU A 30 9.53 2.77 -6.14
N ALA A 31 10.12 3.75 -5.47
CA ALA A 31 10.72 3.53 -4.16
C ALA A 31 9.67 3.12 -3.12
N ASP A 32 8.49 3.75 -3.16
CA ASP A 32 7.38 3.38 -2.29
C ASP A 32 6.94 1.94 -2.53
N PHE A 33 6.87 1.54 -3.80
CA PHE A 33 6.54 0.17 -4.14
C PHE A 33 7.58 -0.82 -3.62
N LYS A 34 8.86 -0.54 -3.84
CA LYS A 34 9.92 -1.44 -3.40
C LYS A 34 9.88 -1.65 -1.90
N GLN A 35 9.61 -0.60 -1.14
CA GLN A 35 9.51 -0.68 0.31
C GLN A 35 8.30 -1.52 0.72
N ALA A 36 7.14 -1.26 0.14
CA ALA A 36 5.92 -1.99 0.46
C ALA A 36 6.03 -3.47 0.07
N TYR A 37 6.62 -3.74 -1.10
CA TYR A 37 6.81 -5.11 -1.56
C TYR A 37 7.77 -5.89 -0.68
N ALA A 38 8.87 -5.27 -0.26
CA ALA A 38 9.83 -5.90 0.63
C ALA A 38 9.18 -6.31 1.96
N ALA A 39 8.32 -5.47 2.51
CA ALA A 39 7.59 -5.78 3.74
C ALA A 39 6.64 -6.97 3.53
N ALA A 40 5.92 -6.97 2.41
CA ALA A 40 5.00 -8.06 2.08
C ALA A 40 5.73 -9.38 1.85
N ASP A 41 6.85 -9.34 1.13
CA ASP A 41 7.66 -10.51 0.85
C ASP A 41 8.24 -11.11 2.13
N ALA A 42 8.72 -10.26 3.03
CA ALA A 42 9.24 -10.71 4.32
C ALA A 42 8.15 -11.40 5.15
N ALA A 43 6.94 -10.83 5.19
CA ALA A 43 5.83 -11.44 5.91
C ALA A 43 5.42 -12.78 5.29
N GLU A 44 5.43 -12.88 3.97
CA GLU A 44 5.08 -14.12 3.29
C GLU A 44 6.13 -15.22 3.54
N LYS A 45 7.38 -14.85 3.60
CA LYS A 45 8.44 -15.80 3.95
C LYS A 45 8.27 -16.32 5.38
N GLU A 46 7.89 -15.46 6.29
CA GLU A 46 7.60 -15.86 7.66
C GLU A 46 6.40 -16.82 7.71
N ALA A 47 5.34 -16.52 6.95
CA ALA A 47 4.20 -17.42 6.83
C ALA A 47 4.63 -18.78 6.26
N GLY A 48 5.60 -18.78 5.33
CA GLY A 48 6.17 -19.99 4.78
C GLY A 48 6.89 -20.84 5.80
N VAL A 49 7.64 -20.22 6.70
CA VAL A 49 8.28 -20.93 7.82
C VAL A 49 7.24 -21.63 8.69
N LEU A 50 6.10 -20.99 8.88
CA LEU A 50 4.97 -21.56 9.64
C LEU A 50 4.10 -22.52 8.81
N ARG A 51 4.43 -22.70 7.54
CA ARG A 51 3.68 -23.52 6.59
C ARG A 51 2.22 -23.12 6.47
N ASN A 52 1.98 -21.83 6.50
CA ASN A 52 0.62 -21.29 6.41
C ASN A 52 0.53 -20.15 5.40
N GLN A 53 1.12 -20.35 4.23
CA GLN A 53 1.01 -19.40 3.14
C GLN A 53 -0.36 -19.52 2.47
N TRP A 54 -0.99 -18.39 2.21
CA TRP A 54 -2.32 -18.36 1.61
C TRP A 54 -2.23 -18.02 0.12
N LEU A 55 -3.06 -18.66 -0.68
CA LEU A 55 -3.16 -18.35 -2.11
C LEU A 55 -3.50 -16.89 -2.38
N PRO A 56 -4.44 -16.26 -1.67
CA PRO A 56 -4.71 -14.83 -1.88
C PRO A 56 -3.50 -13.93 -1.68
N THR A 57 -2.60 -14.28 -0.78
CA THR A 57 -1.36 -13.52 -0.57
C THR A 57 -0.48 -13.60 -1.80
N GLU A 58 -0.31 -14.79 -2.36
CA GLU A 58 0.48 -14.99 -3.57
C GLU A 58 -0.11 -14.23 -4.76
N ALA A 59 -1.45 -14.23 -4.87
CA ALA A 59 -2.14 -13.50 -5.92
C ALA A 59 -1.92 -11.98 -5.77
N ALA A 60 -1.97 -11.46 -4.55
CA ALA A 60 -1.75 -10.04 -4.29
C ALA A 60 -0.30 -9.64 -4.61
N LEU A 61 0.67 -10.49 -4.26
CA LEU A 61 2.07 -10.24 -4.62
C LEU A 61 2.27 -10.22 -6.13
N ALA A 62 1.62 -11.13 -6.85
CA ALA A 62 1.68 -11.15 -8.31
C ALA A 62 1.07 -9.89 -8.92
N ASP A 63 -0.08 -9.44 -8.40
CA ASP A 63 -0.72 -8.20 -8.83
C ASP A 63 0.18 -7.00 -8.61
N ALA A 64 0.86 -6.94 -7.47
CA ALA A 64 1.78 -5.87 -7.16
C ALA A 64 2.90 -5.80 -8.19
N ARG A 65 3.50 -6.94 -8.54
CA ARG A 65 4.55 -6.99 -9.54
C ARG A 65 4.07 -6.56 -10.92
N LYS A 66 2.89 -7.02 -11.32
CA LYS A 66 2.31 -6.67 -12.63
C LYS A 66 2.02 -5.19 -12.74
N ALA A 67 1.47 -4.60 -11.69
CA ALA A 67 1.19 -3.16 -11.67
C ALA A 67 2.49 -2.36 -11.74
N ALA A 68 3.53 -2.79 -11.04
CA ALA A 68 4.84 -2.14 -11.06
C ALA A 68 5.47 -2.21 -12.46
N GLU A 69 5.33 -3.32 -13.17
CA GLU A 69 5.82 -3.45 -14.54
C GLU A 69 5.18 -2.44 -15.48
N LYS A 70 3.94 -2.05 -15.20
CA LYS A 70 3.21 -1.04 -15.97
C LYS A 70 3.42 0.37 -15.43
N HIS A 71 4.30 0.54 -14.46
CA HIS A 71 4.54 1.81 -13.77
C HIS A 71 3.30 2.37 -13.06
N ASP A 72 2.35 1.52 -12.73
CA ASP A 72 1.19 1.89 -11.93
C ASP A 72 1.52 1.65 -10.46
N PHE A 73 2.30 2.57 -9.89
CA PHE A 73 2.82 2.38 -8.54
C PHE A 73 1.77 2.58 -7.45
N ASP A 74 0.71 3.31 -7.71
CA ASP A 74 -0.39 3.41 -6.76
C ASP A 74 -1.05 2.06 -6.56
N ARG A 75 -1.35 1.38 -7.65
CA ARG A 75 -1.93 0.04 -7.59
C ARG A 75 -0.92 -0.96 -7.04
N ALA A 76 0.33 -0.85 -7.44
CA ALA A 76 1.39 -1.74 -6.97
C ALA A 76 1.57 -1.66 -5.45
N VAL A 77 1.58 -0.46 -4.89
CA VAL A 77 1.70 -0.26 -3.44
C VAL A 77 0.47 -0.79 -2.72
N THR A 78 -0.73 -0.53 -3.25
CA THR A 78 -1.98 -1.02 -2.66
C THR A 78 -2.00 -2.54 -2.61
N ALA A 79 -1.63 -3.20 -3.71
CA ALA A 79 -1.59 -4.66 -3.77
C ALA A 79 -0.52 -5.24 -2.84
N ALA A 80 0.65 -4.59 -2.74
CA ALA A 80 1.70 -5.03 -1.82
C ALA A 80 1.25 -4.93 -0.36
N LYS A 81 0.56 -3.85 0.00
CA LYS A 81 0.04 -3.70 1.35
C LYS A 81 -1.04 -4.72 1.66
N GLU A 82 -1.87 -5.06 0.69
CA GLU A 82 -2.86 -6.12 0.83
C GLU A 82 -2.17 -7.46 1.07
N ALA A 83 -1.13 -7.76 0.31
CA ALA A 83 -0.35 -8.99 0.49
C ALA A 83 0.26 -9.06 1.88
N GLU A 84 0.82 -7.96 2.36
CA GLU A 84 1.37 -7.91 3.71
C GLU A 84 0.32 -8.18 4.77
N ALA A 85 -0.86 -7.57 4.64
CA ALA A 85 -1.95 -7.77 5.59
C ALA A 85 -2.43 -9.23 5.60
N LEU A 86 -2.55 -9.84 4.43
CA LEU A 86 -2.94 -11.24 4.32
C LEU A 86 -1.89 -12.17 4.90
N ALA A 87 -0.61 -11.92 4.64
CA ALA A 87 0.48 -12.71 5.21
C ALA A 87 0.49 -12.61 6.74
N LYS A 88 0.34 -11.42 7.28
CA LYS A 88 0.27 -11.23 8.73
C LYS A 88 -0.95 -11.92 9.35
N ALA A 89 -2.08 -11.91 8.66
CA ALA A 89 -3.26 -12.63 9.12
C ALA A 89 -3.02 -14.15 9.16
N SER A 90 -2.34 -14.68 8.15
CA SER A 90 -2.01 -16.12 8.12
C SER A 90 -1.02 -16.50 9.22
N ILE A 91 -0.07 -15.63 9.51
CA ILE A 91 0.87 -15.83 10.63
C ILE A 91 0.11 -15.83 11.95
N PHE A 92 -0.78 -14.85 12.13
CA PHE A 92 -1.61 -14.77 13.33
C PHE A 92 -2.46 -16.02 13.51
N GLN A 93 -3.06 -16.51 12.44
CA GLN A 93 -3.85 -17.74 12.49
C GLN A 93 -2.99 -18.93 12.91
N ALA A 94 -1.83 -19.11 12.29
CA ALA A 94 -0.97 -20.23 12.61
C ALA A 94 -0.52 -20.23 14.07
N THR A 95 -0.14 -19.07 14.59
CA THR A 95 0.31 -18.95 15.99
C THR A 95 -0.84 -19.10 16.97
N SER A 96 -2.01 -18.54 16.67
CA SER A 96 -3.19 -18.66 17.53
C SER A 96 -3.69 -20.08 17.61
N GLU A 97 -3.71 -20.80 16.51
CA GLU A 97 -4.12 -22.20 16.51
C GLU A 97 -3.17 -23.08 17.32
N LYS A 98 -1.88 -22.80 17.21
CA LYS A 98 -0.88 -23.53 17.99
C LYS A 98 -1.11 -23.36 19.48
N GLU A 99 -1.42 -22.14 19.92
CA GLU A 99 -1.71 -21.88 21.32
C GLU A 99 -3.03 -22.51 21.74
N ALA A 100 -4.05 -22.46 20.88
CA ALA A 100 -5.35 -23.08 21.16
C ALA A 100 -5.21 -24.59 21.36
N TRP A 101 -4.40 -25.25 20.52
CA TRP A 101 -4.15 -26.68 20.66
C TRP A 101 -3.53 -27.03 22.00
N LYS A 102 -2.60 -26.24 22.48
CA LYS A 102 -1.98 -26.46 23.79
C LYS A 102 -2.99 -26.44 24.92
N LYS A 103 -3.98 -25.54 24.82
CA LYS A 103 -5.05 -25.43 25.82
C LYS A 103 -6.01 -26.60 25.80
N LEU A 104 -6.18 -27.21 24.63
CA LEU A 104 -7.09 -28.36 24.48
C LEU A 104 -6.43 -29.68 24.75
N GLU A 105 -5.13 -29.72 24.93
CA GLU A 105 -4.40 -30.93 25.18
C GLU A 105 -4.79 -31.51 26.54
N ILE A 106 -5.23 -32.77 26.55
CA ILE A 106 -5.66 -33.47 27.72
C ILE A 106 -4.48 -34.25 28.30
N ARG A 107 -4.29 -34.12 29.58
CA ARG A 107 -3.19 -34.81 30.26
C ARG A 107 -3.66 -35.75 31.35
#